data_9b3f366eaa2a37469df48a20522e7db8
#
_entry.id   9b3f366eaa2a37469df48a20522e7db8
#
_cell.length_a   1.000
_cell.length_b   1.000
_cell.length_c   1.000
_cell.angle_alpha   90.00
_cell.angle_beta   90.00
_cell.angle_gamma   90.00
#
_symmetry.space_group_name_H-M   'P 1'
#
loop_
_entity.id
_entity.type
_entity.pdbx_description
1 polymer ?
#
loop_
_entity_poly.entity_id
_entity_poly.type
_entity_poly.pdbx_seq_one_letter_code
_entity_poly.pdbx_strand_id
1 'polypeptide(L)'
;MAKVHAPLTKDRILATAEEVIRRFGPDKATVVDVARALGVSHAAVYRHVATKAELRDLVVGRWMEAIMPPLRDIAEQPGPAPQRLRQWFDALIAVKRLRATQDPEVFAAYTTLAFESQSVVAAHVDDLIAVVAGIIRSGVEEGTFAPMEPVAAARAILLATSRFHHPVHAAGWSDPNIDQSFDDVWQMLMGGLVVH
;
A
#
# COMPACT_ATOMS: atom_id res chain seq x y z
N MET A 1 -1.50 -42.00 13.35
CA MET A 1 -0.44 -41.11 12.85
C MET A 1 -0.70 -39.69 13.37
N ALA A 2 0.09 -39.19 14.29
CA ALA A 2 -0.04 -37.81 14.80
C ALA A 2 0.29 -36.84 13.67
N LYS A 3 -0.65 -35.96 13.29
CA LYS A 3 -0.35 -34.83 12.40
C LYS A 3 0.70 -33.98 13.09
N VAL A 4 1.93 -34.00 12.58
CA VAL A 4 2.96 -33.03 12.97
C VAL A 4 2.42 -31.65 12.57
N HIS A 5 1.83 -30.93 13.52
CA HIS A 5 1.41 -29.56 13.29
C HIS A 5 2.68 -28.73 13.16
N ALA A 6 2.87 -28.13 11.99
CA ALA A 6 3.93 -27.13 11.82
C ALA A 6 3.81 -26.07 12.91
N PRO A 7 4.93 -25.57 13.46
CA PRO A 7 4.92 -24.61 14.56
C PRO A 7 4.04 -23.40 14.24
N LEU A 8 3.34 -22.89 15.25
CA LEU A 8 2.56 -21.67 15.11
C LEU A 8 3.53 -20.49 15.04
N THR A 9 3.48 -19.77 13.92
CA THR A 9 4.29 -18.57 13.69
C THR A 9 3.38 -17.36 13.46
N LYS A 10 3.93 -16.15 13.61
CA LYS A 10 3.23 -14.90 13.32
C LYS A 10 2.71 -14.88 11.86
N ASP A 11 3.54 -15.32 10.91
CA ASP A 11 3.16 -15.40 9.50
C ASP A 11 1.97 -16.34 9.23
N ARG A 12 1.92 -17.51 9.89
CA ARG A 12 0.76 -18.39 9.78
C ARG A 12 -0.50 -17.78 10.35
N ILE A 13 -0.38 -17.05 11.45
CA ILE A 13 -1.51 -16.33 12.07
C ILE A 13 -2.02 -15.27 11.10
N LEU A 14 -1.14 -14.47 10.51
CA LEU A 14 -1.50 -13.41 9.56
C LEU A 14 -2.11 -13.97 8.28
N ALA A 15 -1.50 -14.99 7.68
CA ALA A 15 -2.05 -15.65 6.49
C ALA A 15 -3.45 -16.23 6.74
N THR A 16 -3.67 -16.82 7.93
CA THR A 16 -4.99 -17.33 8.31
C THR A 16 -5.98 -16.19 8.57
N ALA A 17 -5.54 -15.07 9.16
CA ALA A 17 -6.38 -13.90 9.36
C ALA A 17 -6.83 -13.30 8.02
N GLU A 18 -5.94 -13.20 7.04
CA GLU A 18 -6.26 -12.78 5.67
C GLU A 18 -7.32 -13.68 5.02
N GLU A 19 -7.20 -15.00 5.18
CA GLU A 19 -8.18 -15.95 4.66
C GLU A 19 -9.54 -15.83 5.36
N VAL A 20 -9.54 -15.61 6.68
CA VAL A 20 -10.77 -15.36 7.46
C VAL A 20 -11.45 -14.08 7.01
N ILE A 21 -10.68 -12.99 6.78
CA ILE A 21 -11.21 -11.72 6.26
C ILE A 21 -11.84 -11.92 4.88
N ARG A 22 -11.12 -12.61 3.98
CA ARG A 22 -11.60 -12.86 2.62
C ARG A 22 -12.91 -13.66 2.63
N ARG A 23 -13.03 -14.65 3.51
CA ARG A 23 -14.18 -15.55 3.54
C ARG A 23 -15.38 -15.02 4.32
N PHE A 24 -15.15 -14.24 5.36
CA PHE A 24 -16.17 -13.88 6.33
C PHE A 24 -16.29 -12.37 6.61
N GLY A 25 -15.46 -11.56 5.94
CA GLY A 25 -15.42 -10.11 6.11
C GLY A 25 -14.54 -9.63 7.27
N PRO A 26 -14.34 -8.30 7.37
CA PRO A 26 -13.39 -7.68 8.31
C PRO A 26 -13.80 -7.84 9.78
N ASP A 27 -15.10 -7.93 10.08
CA ASP A 27 -15.61 -8.11 11.46
C ASP A 27 -15.18 -9.44 12.08
N LYS A 28 -14.87 -10.43 11.26
CA LYS A 28 -14.39 -11.76 11.65
C LYS A 28 -12.87 -11.85 11.81
N ALA A 29 -12.14 -10.77 11.59
CA ALA A 29 -10.70 -10.68 11.88
C ALA A 29 -10.43 -10.65 13.39
N THR A 30 -10.94 -11.63 14.13
CA THR A 30 -10.74 -11.75 15.58
C THR A 30 -9.72 -12.83 15.90
N VAL A 31 -9.01 -12.68 17.03
CA VAL A 31 -8.08 -13.71 17.53
C VAL A 31 -8.81 -15.05 17.70
N VAL A 32 -10.08 -15.03 18.11
CA VAL A 32 -10.90 -16.23 18.31
C VAL A 32 -11.18 -16.96 16.99
N ASP A 33 -11.56 -16.22 15.95
CA ASP A 33 -11.88 -16.81 14.64
C ASP A 33 -10.61 -17.36 13.97
N VAL A 34 -9.50 -16.64 14.08
CA VAL A 34 -8.18 -17.09 13.59
C VAL A 34 -7.71 -18.33 14.34
N ALA A 35 -7.83 -18.38 15.67
CA ALA A 35 -7.47 -19.58 16.46
C ALA A 35 -8.30 -20.79 16.06
N ARG A 36 -9.63 -20.59 15.85
CA ARG A 36 -10.53 -21.65 15.37
C ARG A 36 -10.11 -22.15 13.99
N ALA A 37 -9.80 -21.26 13.05
CA ALA A 37 -9.36 -21.63 11.72
C ALA A 37 -8.02 -22.39 11.71
N LEU A 38 -7.11 -22.03 12.63
CA LEU A 38 -5.82 -22.71 12.82
C LEU A 38 -5.93 -24.05 13.57
N GLY A 39 -7.04 -24.32 14.24
CA GLY A 39 -7.20 -25.49 15.11
C GLY A 39 -6.33 -25.42 16.37
N VAL A 40 -6.07 -24.22 16.90
CA VAL A 40 -5.25 -24.00 18.09
C VAL A 40 -6.05 -23.29 19.20
N SER A 41 -5.51 -23.27 20.43
CA SER A 41 -6.11 -22.50 21.51
C SER A 41 -5.94 -20.98 21.32
N HIS A 42 -6.90 -20.18 21.79
CA HIS A 42 -6.78 -18.73 21.81
C HIS A 42 -5.49 -18.25 22.50
N ALA A 43 -5.13 -18.90 23.61
CA ALA A 43 -3.90 -18.62 24.33
C ALA A 43 -2.63 -18.82 23.47
N ALA A 44 -2.66 -19.76 22.54
CA ALA A 44 -1.55 -19.96 21.62
C ALA A 44 -1.39 -18.78 20.66
N VAL A 45 -2.49 -18.22 20.14
CA VAL A 45 -2.45 -17.03 19.28
C VAL A 45 -2.06 -15.79 20.06
N TYR A 46 -2.58 -15.60 21.28
CA TYR A 46 -2.26 -14.45 22.14
C TYR A 46 -0.78 -14.37 22.54
N ARG A 47 -0.01 -15.46 22.45
CA ARG A 47 1.45 -15.40 22.63
C ARG A 47 2.18 -14.69 21.49
N HIS A 48 1.55 -14.56 20.34
CA HIS A 48 2.11 -13.92 19.13
C HIS A 48 1.50 -12.57 18.82
N VAL A 49 0.25 -12.34 19.25
CA VAL A 49 -0.55 -11.14 18.97
C VAL A 49 -1.37 -10.82 20.22
N ALA A 50 -1.00 -9.75 20.92
CA ALA A 50 -1.54 -9.47 22.25
C ALA A 50 -3.01 -8.98 22.24
N THR A 51 -3.45 -8.32 21.17
CA THR A 51 -4.79 -7.72 21.09
C THR A 51 -5.42 -7.89 19.70
N LYS A 52 -6.76 -7.70 19.63
CA LYS A 52 -7.46 -7.61 18.34
C LYS A 52 -6.93 -6.44 17.49
N ALA A 53 -6.63 -5.30 18.12
CA ALA A 53 -6.09 -4.14 17.43
C ALA A 53 -4.72 -4.45 16.81
N GLU A 54 -3.81 -5.10 17.56
CA GLU A 54 -2.52 -5.52 17.03
C GLU A 54 -2.68 -6.51 15.86
N LEU A 55 -3.60 -7.48 15.94
CA LEU A 55 -3.86 -8.38 14.81
C LEU A 55 -4.30 -7.62 13.56
N ARG A 56 -5.25 -6.70 13.71
CA ARG A 56 -5.72 -5.84 12.62
C ARG A 56 -4.57 -5.03 12.01
N ASP A 57 -3.80 -4.35 12.85
CA ASP A 57 -2.70 -3.49 12.41
C ASP A 57 -1.62 -4.27 11.65
N LEU A 58 -1.30 -5.48 12.10
CA LEU A 58 -0.37 -6.39 11.43
C LEU A 58 -0.90 -6.87 10.07
N VAL A 59 -2.19 -7.20 9.99
CA VAL A 59 -2.82 -7.63 8.74
C VAL A 59 -2.87 -6.48 7.74
N VAL A 60 -3.26 -5.28 8.18
CA VAL A 60 -3.27 -4.07 7.33
C VAL A 60 -1.86 -3.72 6.87
N GLY A 61 -0.88 -3.73 7.78
CA GLY A 61 0.52 -3.46 7.45
C GLY A 61 1.07 -4.43 6.40
N ARG A 62 0.82 -5.73 6.56
CA ARG A 62 1.23 -6.74 5.57
C ARG A 62 0.58 -6.52 4.19
N TRP A 63 -0.70 -6.17 4.16
CA TRP A 63 -1.40 -5.86 2.93
C TRP A 63 -0.84 -4.63 2.22
N MET A 64 -0.49 -3.58 2.99
CA MET A 64 0.15 -2.37 2.46
C MET A 64 1.58 -2.65 1.99
N GLU A 65 2.39 -3.35 2.79
CA GLU A 65 3.77 -3.68 2.43
C GLU A 65 3.86 -4.53 1.15
N ALA A 66 2.87 -5.34 0.85
CA ALA A 66 2.88 -6.20 -0.33
C ALA A 66 2.93 -5.45 -1.68
N ILE A 67 2.68 -4.13 -1.72
CA ILE A 67 2.85 -3.32 -2.93
C ILE A 67 4.23 -2.62 -3.01
N MET A 68 4.98 -2.58 -1.91
CA MET A 68 6.21 -1.78 -1.83
C MET A 68 7.40 -2.34 -2.62
N PRO A 69 7.65 -3.66 -2.67
CA PRO A 69 8.84 -4.19 -3.36
C PRO A 69 8.95 -3.71 -4.81
N PRO A 70 7.96 -3.88 -5.70
CA PRO A 70 8.07 -3.41 -7.09
C PRO A 70 8.19 -1.88 -7.20
N LEU A 71 7.63 -1.12 -6.25
CA LEU A 71 7.78 0.33 -6.23
C LEU A 71 9.21 0.76 -5.83
N ARG A 72 9.83 0.07 -4.89
CA ARG A 72 11.24 0.27 -4.54
C ARG A 72 12.16 -0.09 -5.71
N ASP A 73 11.91 -1.24 -6.35
CA ASP A 73 12.67 -1.68 -7.52
C ASP A 73 12.66 -0.63 -8.65
N ILE A 74 11.48 -0.04 -8.95
CA ILE A 74 11.37 1.03 -9.96
C ILE A 74 12.18 2.27 -9.56
N ALA A 75 12.15 2.64 -8.29
CA ALA A 75 12.88 3.81 -7.81
C ALA A 75 14.41 3.66 -7.93
N GLU A 76 14.91 2.44 -7.86
CA GLU A 76 16.33 2.10 -7.94
C GLU A 76 16.81 1.78 -9.37
N GLN A 77 15.92 1.72 -10.37
CA GLN A 77 16.28 1.44 -11.75
C GLN A 77 17.20 2.52 -12.33
N PRO A 78 18.10 2.15 -13.26
CA PRO A 78 18.88 3.14 -14.00
C PRO A 78 17.98 3.94 -14.95
N GLY A 79 18.33 5.20 -15.18
CA GLY A 79 17.63 6.08 -16.11
C GLY A 79 17.24 7.42 -15.50
N PRO A 80 16.76 8.36 -16.33
CA PRO A 80 16.41 9.72 -15.89
C PRO A 80 15.33 9.73 -14.82
N ALA A 81 15.50 10.54 -13.77
CA ALA A 81 14.57 10.65 -12.66
C ALA A 81 13.13 10.98 -13.08
N PRO A 82 12.86 11.88 -14.06
CA PRO A 82 11.48 12.14 -14.51
C PRO A 82 10.78 10.91 -15.07
N GLN A 83 11.50 10.03 -15.78
CA GLN A 83 10.95 8.79 -16.31
C GLN A 83 10.66 7.78 -15.21
N ARG A 84 11.59 7.59 -14.25
CA ARG A 84 11.41 6.71 -13.09
C ARG A 84 10.22 7.17 -12.23
N LEU A 85 10.08 8.48 -12.03
CA LEU A 85 8.96 9.05 -11.27
C LEU A 85 7.62 8.75 -11.94
N ARG A 86 7.53 8.90 -13.28
CA ARG A 86 6.32 8.54 -14.02
C ARG A 86 6.00 7.04 -13.89
N GLN A 87 6.96 6.18 -14.14
CA GLN A 87 6.80 4.72 -14.03
C GLN A 87 6.37 4.30 -12.62
N TRP A 88 6.88 4.98 -11.60
CA TRP A 88 6.53 4.70 -10.22
C TRP A 88 5.05 5.00 -9.94
N PHE A 89 4.54 6.16 -10.40
CA PHE A 89 3.13 6.50 -10.24
C PHE A 89 2.21 5.60 -11.08
N ASP A 90 2.60 5.28 -12.31
CA ASP A 90 1.85 4.33 -13.14
C ASP A 90 1.72 2.96 -12.45
N ALA A 91 2.81 2.46 -11.85
CA ALA A 91 2.81 1.20 -11.11
C ALA A 91 1.95 1.27 -9.83
N LEU A 92 2.03 2.37 -9.06
CA LEU A 92 1.19 2.58 -7.87
C LEU A 92 -0.30 2.57 -8.24
N ILE A 93 -0.68 3.32 -9.29
CA ILE A 93 -2.05 3.40 -9.79
C ILE A 93 -2.52 2.01 -10.26
N ALA A 94 -1.71 1.35 -11.08
CA ALA A 94 -2.04 0.03 -11.62
C ALA A 94 -2.29 -1.01 -10.53
N VAL A 95 -1.40 -1.12 -9.53
CA VAL A 95 -1.56 -2.11 -8.46
C VAL A 95 -2.76 -1.83 -7.57
N LYS A 96 -3.07 -0.55 -7.30
CA LYS A 96 -4.25 -0.17 -6.51
C LYS A 96 -5.54 -0.49 -7.24
N ARG A 97 -5.64 -0.15 -8.54
CA ARG A 97 -6.82 -0.46 -9.38
C ARG A 97 -7.00 -1.97 -9.57
N LEU A 98 -5.90 -2.69 -9.80
CA LEU A 98 -5.93 -4.14 -9.94
C LEU A 98 -6.53 -4.81 -8.70
N ARG A 99 -6.10 -4.41 -7.49
CA ARG A 99 -6.66 -4.92 -6.24
C ARG A 99 -8.15 -4.61 -6.08
N ALA A 100 -8.57 -3.39 -6.45
CA ALA A 100 -9.96 -2.98 -6.36
C ALA A 100 -10.88 -3.74 -7.35
N THR A 101 -10.35 -4.19 -8.49
CA THR A 101 -11.11 -4.90 -9.53
C THR A 101 -11.06 -6.41 -9.42
N GLN A 102 -9.92 -6.99 -8.98
CA GLN A 102 -9.77 -8.44 -8.84
C GLN A 102 -10.58 -9.04 -7.69
N ASP A 103 -10.63 -8.34 -6.56
CA ASP A 103 -11.38 -8.78 -5.39
C ASP A 103 -11.97 -7.56 -4.66
N PRO A 104 -13.10 -7.00 -5.16
CA PRO A 104 -13.71 -5.79 -4.61
C PRO A 104 -14.11 -5.94 -3.14
N GLU A 105 -14.55 -7.14 -2.74
CA GLU A 105 -14.98 -7.40 -1.35
C GLU A 105 -13.78 -7.37 -0.41
N VAL A 106 -12.68 -8.01 -0.78
CA VAL A 106 -11.43 -7.98 -0.02
C VAL A 106 -10.86 -6.57 0.01
N PHE A 107 -10.85 -5.85 -1.10
CA PHE A 107 -10.40 -4.46 -1.15
C PHE A 107 -11.21 -3.55 -0.20
N ALA A 108 -12.54 -3.68 -0.21
CA ALA A 108 -13.42 -2.94 0.70
C ALA A 108 -13.17 -3.30 2.17
N ALA A 109 -12.98 -4.60 2.47
CA ALA A 109 -12.67 -5.08 3.81
C ALA A 109 -11.36 -4.47 4.35
N TYR A 110 -10.29 -4.49 3.56
CA TYR A 110 -9.01 -3.87 3.97
C TYR A 110 -9.09 -2.36 4.07
N THR A 111 -9.85 -1.70 3.20
CA THR A 111 -10.09 -0.26 3.31
C THR A 111 -10.78 0.09 4.62
N THR A 112 -11.78 -0.71 5.03
CA THR A 112 -12.46 -0.55 6.32
C THR A 112 -11.50 -0.72 7.49
N LEU A 113 -10.68 -1.78 7.48
CA LEU A 113 -9.69 -2.03 8.55
C LEU A 113 -8.62 -0.92 8.61
N ALA A 114 -8.23 -0.36 7.47
CA ALA A 114 -7.25 0.73 7.40
C ALA A 114 -7.75 2.01 8.10
N PHE A 115 -9.04 2.31 8.03
CA PHE A 115 -9.62 3.45 8.79
C PHE A 115 -9.40 3.33 10.29
N GLU A 116 -9.36 2.12 10.83
CA GLU A 116 -9.12 1.87 12.25
C GLU A 116 -7.62 1.74 12.59
N SER A 117 -6.74 1.64 11.59
CA SER A 117 -5.29 1.42 11.73
C SER A 117 -4.49 2.65 11.29
N GLN A 118 -4.86 3.84 11.77
CA GLN A 118 -4.33 5.12 11.29
C GLN A 118 -2.81 5.24 11.40
N SER A 119 -2.19 4.71 12.46
CA SER A 119 -0.73 4.72 12.61
C SER A 119 -0.01 3.89 11.55
N VAL A 120 -0.60 2.74 11.18
CA VAL A 120 -0.07 1.88 10.11
C VAL A 120 -0.21 2.55 8.75
N VAL A 121 -1.36 3.20 8.51
CA VAL A 121 -1.58 3.98 7.28
C VAL A 121 -0.60 5.14 7.18
N ALA A 122 -0.38 5.88 8.27
CA ALA A 122 0.58 6.98 8.30
C ALA A 122 2.00 6.51 7.97
N ALA A 123 2.45 5.43 8.59
CA ALA A 123 3.76 4.83 8.31
C ALA A 123 3.90 4.41 6.84
N HIS A 124 2.85 3.78 6.26
CA HIS A 124 2.86 3.43 4.85
C HIS A 124 2.93 4.65 3.93
N VAL A 125 2.22 5.74 4.25
CA VAL A 125 2.31 6.99 3.48
C VAL A 125 3.70 7.61 3.59
N ASP A 126 4.33 7.57 4.76
CA ASP A 126 5.70 8.05 4.95
C ASP A 126 6.71 7.21 4.14
N ASP A 127 6.52 5.89 4.04
CA ASP A 127 7.32 5.02 3.18
C ASP A 127 7.17 5.38 1.69
N LEU A 128 5.94 5.62 1.21
CA LEU A 128 5.71 6.08 -0.17
C LEU A 128 6.40 7.43 -0.43
N ILE A 129 6.28 8.38 0.51
CA ILE A 129 6.94 9.68 0.43
C ILE A 129 8.46 9.51 0.37
N ALA A 130 9.04 8.65 1.21
CA ALA A 130 10.48 8.42 1.25
C ALA A 130 11.01 7.88 -0.09
N VAL A 131 10.32 6.93 -0.71
CA VAL A 131 10.69 6.37 -2.01
C VAL A 131 10.63 7.45 -3.10
N VAL A 132 9.53 8.19 -3.19
CA VAL A 132 9.36 9.29 -4.17
C VAL A 132 10.40 10.39 -3.95
N ALA A 133 10.67 10.77 -2.71
CA ALA A 133 11.69 11.75 -2.36
C ALA A 133 13.09 11.30 -2.79
N GLY A 134 13.39 10.00 -2.75
CA GLY A 134 14.62 9.42 -3.28
C GLY A 134 14.79 9.67 -4.78
N ILE A 135 13.73 9.42 -5.56
CA ILE A 135 13.73 9.69 -7.02
C ILE A 135 13.91 11.18 -7.29
N ILE A 136 13.20 12.05 -6.55
CA ILE A 136 13.31 13.51 -6.73
C ILE A 136 14.70 14.00 -6.39
N ARG A 137 15.30 13.51 -5.31
CA ARG A 137 16.66 13.87 -4.90
C ARG A 137 17.67 13.54 -6.01
N SER A 138 17.60 12.32 -6.57
CA SER A 138 18.50 11.96 -7.68
C SER A 138 18.27 12.85 -8.90
N GLY A 139 17.03 13.24 -9.19
CA GLY A 139 16.75 14.15 -10.30
C GLY A 139 17.28 15.58 -10.10
N VAL A 140 17.30 16.08 -8.87
CA VAL A 140 17.95 17.35 -8.53
C VAL A 140 19.46 17.22 -8.69
N GLU A 141 20.06 16.13 -8.22
CA GLU A 141 21.50 15.85 -8.36
C GLU A 141 21.92 15.64 -9.84
N GLU A 142 21.05 15.01 -10.66
CA GLU A 142 21.21 14.85 -12.11
C GLU A 142 21.00 16.16 -12.89
N GLY A 143 20.43 17.21 -12.26
CA GLY A 143 20.04 18.45 -12.92
C GLY A 143 18.80 18.32 -13.83
N THR A 144 18.05 17.23 -13.74
CA THR A 144 16.79 17.00 -14.47
C THR A 144 15.58 17.62 -13.79
N PHE A 145 15.65 17.82 -12.47
CA PHE A 145 14.67 18.59 -11.70
C PHE A 145 15.29 19.89 -11.18
N ALA A 146 14.46 20.92 -11.08
CA ALA A 146 14.82 22.18 -10.44
C ALA A 146 15.20 21.95 -8.96
N PRO A 147 16.06 22.80 -8.38
CA PRO A 147 16.37 22.73 -6.95
C PRO A 147 15.11 22.86 -6.10
N MET A 148 14.83 21.83 -5.27
CA MET A 148 13.67 21.80 -4.37
C MET A 148 13.94 20.90 -3.17
N GLU A 149 13.09 20.98 -2.16
CA GLU A 149 13.14 20.07 -1.01
C GLU A 149 12.42 18.75 -1.37
N PRO A 150 13.13 17.60 -1.44
CA PRO A 150 12.59 16.37 -2.03
C PRO A 150 11.37 15.79 -1.28
N VAL A 151 11.35 15.85 0.06
CA VAL A 151 10.26 15.29 0.86
C VAL A 151 8.99 16.14 0.72
N ALA A 152 9.12 17.47 0.70
CA ALA A 152 7.99 18.37 0.49
C ALA A 152 7.39 18.20 -0.92
N ALA A 153 8.24 18.08 -1.94
CA ALA A 153 7.81 17.83 -3.31
C ALA A 153 7.12 16.46 -3.45
N ALA A 154 7.68 15.40 -2.87
CA ALA A 154 7.09 14.07 -2.86
C ALA A 154 5.68 14.07 -2.21
N ARG A 155 5.55 14.73 -1.07
CA ARG A 155 4.26 14.88 -0.37
C ARG A 155 3.24 15.63 -1.23
N ALA A 156 3.66 16.72 -1.87
CA ALA A 156 2.80 17.51 -2.75
C ALA A 156 2.31 16.72 -3.97
N ILE A 157 3.19 15.96 -4.62
CA ILE A 157 2.84 15.14 -5.79
C ILE A 157 1.87 14.02 -5.38
N LEU A 158 2.16 13.29 -4.30
CA LEU A 158 1.27 12.24 -3.79
C LEU A 158 -0.11 12.79 -3.44
N LEU A 159 -0.18 13.98 -2.85
CA LEU A 159 -1.45 14.63 -2.54
C LEU A 159 -2.19 15.04 -3.81
N ALA A 160 -1.53 15.70 -4.76
CA ALA A 160 -2.12 16.15 -6.02
C ALA A 160 -2.65 15.00 -6.88
N THR A 161 -2.00 13.83 -6.81
CA THR A 161 -2.38 12.63 -7.56
C THR A 161 -3.27 11.66 -6.79
N SER A 162 -3.69 12.01 -5.56
CA SER A 162 -4.44 11.11 -4.66
C SER A 162 -5.73 10.56 -5.27
N ARG A 163 -6.42 11.32 -6.13
CA ARG A 163 -7.62 10.87 -6.86
C ARG A 163 -7.39 9.55 -7.61
N PHE A 164 -6.18 9.27 -8.06
CA PHE A 164 -5.86 8.16 -8.95
C PHE A 164 -5.44 6.88 -8.23
N HIS A 165 -5.01 6.97 -6.96
CA HIS A 165 -4.45 5.85 -6.20
C HIS A 165 -4.94 5.74 -4.75
N HIS A 166 -5.59 6.77 -4.17
CA HIS A 166 -6.06 6.69 -2.79
C HIS A 166 -7.41 5.94 -2.74
N PRO A 167 -7.56 4.91 -1.87
CA PRO A 167 -8.75 4.04 -1.85
C PRO A 167 -10.09 4.75 -1.69
N VAL A 168 -10.12 5.92 -1.05
CA VAL A 168 -11.35 6.73 -0.90
C VAL A 168 -11.96 7.13 -2.24
N HIS A 169 -11.16 7.19 -3.30
CA HIS A 169 -11.58 7.56 -4.65
C HIS A 169 -11.84 6.36 -5.56
N ALA A 170 -11.77 5.14 -5.04
CA ALA A 170 -11.85 3.90 -5.84
C ALA A 170 -13.12 3.81 -6.70
N ALA A 171 -14.24 4.33 -6.23
CA ALA A 171 -15.48 4.38 -7.02
C ALA A 171 -15.37 5.16 -8.33
N GLY A 172 -14.44 6.11 -8.42
CA GLY A 172 -14.19 6.90 -9.63
C GLY A 172 -13.13 6.31 -10.57
N TRP A 173 -12.47 5.20 -10.22
CA TRP A 173 -11.39 4.65 -11.04
C TRP A 173 -11.85 3.92 -12.30
N SER A 174 -13.16 3.64 -12.42
CA SER A 174 -13.78 3.10 -13.63
C SER A 174 -14.21 4.18 -14.65
N ASP A 175 -13.99 5.47 -14.36
CA ASP A 175 -14.25 6.55 -15.30
C ASP A 175 -13.36 6.36 -16.56
N PRO A 176 -13.94 6.34 -17.77
CA PRO A 176 -13.18 6.15 -19.01
C PRO A 176 -12.16 7.25 -19.28
N ASN A 177 -12.31 8.43 -18.66
CA ASN A 177 -11.38 9.56 -18.80
C ASN A 177 -10.36 9.65 -17.68
N ILE A 178 -10.32 8.68 -16.76
CA ILE A 178 -9.46 8.77 -15.56
C ILE A 178 -7.97 8.82 -15.91
N ASP A 179 -7.54 8.11 -16.95
CA ASP A 179 -6.15 8.07 -17.38
C ASP A 179 -5.75 9.39 -18.05
N GLN A 180 -6.62 9.97 -18.91
CA GLN A 180 -6.41 11.30 -19.46
C GLN A 180 -6.33 12.36 -18.34
N SER A 181 -7.21 12.28 -17.36
CA SER A 181 -7.19 13.19 -16.21
C SER A 181 -5.88 13.09 -15.41
N PHE A 182 -5.33 11.88 -15.28
CA PHE A 182 -4.01 11.70 -14.67
C PHE A 182 -2.91 12.35 -15.52
N ASP A 183 -2.91 12.13 -16.82
CA ASP A 183 -1.93 12.71 -17.74
C ASP A 183 -1.95 14.25 -17.71
N ASP A 184 -3.11 14.86 -17.66
CA ASP A 184 -3.26 16.32 -17.57
C ASP A 184 -2.66 16.86 -16.26
N VAL A 185 -2.97 16.23 -15.11
CA VAL A 185 -2.38 16.59 -13.81
C VAL A 185 -0.88 16.37 -13.83
N TRP A 186 -0.43 15.25 -14.40
CA TRP A 186 0.98 14.92 -14.49
C TRP A 186 1.78 15.95 -15.30
N GLN A 187 1.27 16.37 -16.45
CA GLN A 187 1.91 17.41 -17.28
C GLN A 187 2.05 18.74 -16.52
N MET A 188 1.01 19.15 -15.79
CA MET A 188 1.09 20.36 -14.95
C MET A 188 2.18 20.24 -13.89
N LEU A 189 2.27 19.09 -13.20
CA LEU A 189 3.28 18.87 -12.18
C LEU A 189 4.69 18.87 -12.77
N MET A 190 4.89 18.18 -13.90
CA MET A 190 6.20 18.11 -14.55
C MET A 190 6.64 19.46 -15.14
N GLY A 191 5.71 20.28 -15.63
CA GLY A 191 6.00 21.65 -16.07
C GLY A 191 6.56 22.56 -14.98
N GLY A 192 6.28 22.26 -13.70
CA GLY A 192 6.82 22.98 -12.53
C GLY A 192 8.09 22.34 -11.92
N LEU A 193 8.41 21.11 -12.28
CA LEU A 193 9.49 20.34 -11.66
C LEU A 193 10.73 20.21 -12.56
N VAL A 194 10.53 20.07 -13.88
CA VAL A 194 11.60 19.78 -14.85
C VAL A 194 12.29 21.07 -15.26
N VAL A 195 13.62 21.03 -15.36
CA VAL A 195 14.43 22.11 -15.94
C VAL A 195 14.28 22.09 -17.46
N HIS A 196 13.96 23.23 -18.05
CA HIS A 196 13.83 23.42 -19.51
C HIS A 196 15.11 23.98 -20.14
#